data_33dd17b2a269415e9870e1352fc2df9f
#
_entry.id   33dd17b2a269415e9870e1352fc2df9f
#
_cell.length_a   1.000
_cell.length_b   1.000
_cell.length_c   1.000
_cell.angle_alpha   90.00
_cell.angle_beta   90.00
_cell.angle_gamma   90.00
#
_symmetry.space_group_name_H-M   'P 1'
#
loop_
_entity.id
_entity.type
_entity.pdbx_description
1 polymer ?
#
loop_
_entity_poly.entity_id
_entity_poly.type
_entity_poly.pdbx_seq_one_letter_code
_entity_poly.pdbx_strand_id
1 'polypeptide(L)'
;NYGPTIILYHPAEKIYSLYGHVSIADLESIEVGSRIAAGQLLCHLGKTSENGGWPPHLHFQLIRDMQGFHGDYPGVCSQRDLLFYANNCPDPANFYPLFNHEFR
;
A
#
# COMPACT_ATOMS: atom_id res chain seq x y z
N ASN A 1 4.70 -9.60 6.46
CA ASN A 1 3.32 -9.50 6.94
C ASN A 1 3.08 -8.10 7.53
N TYR A 2 2.11 -7.39 6.96
CA TYR A 2 1.82 -6.00 7.32
C TYR A 2 0.60 -5.87 8.20
N GLY A 3 0.04 -6.99 8.68
CA GLY A 3 -1.22 -6.95 9.41
C GLY A 3 -2.34 -6.38 8.53
N PRO A 4 -3.22 -5.54 9.07
CA PRO A 4 -4.28 -4.91 8.30
C PRO A 4 -3.71 -4.10 7.14
N THR A 5 -4.21 -4.35 5.92
CA THR A 5 -3.64 -3.81 4.69
C THR A 5 -4.75 -3.37 3.75
N ILE A 6 -4.55 -2.23 3.09
CA ILE A 6 -5.43 -1.72 2.04
C ILE A 6 -4.61 -1.63 0.75
N ILE A 7 -5.20 -2.07 -0.37
CA ILE A 7 -4.59 -1.94 -1.68
C ILE A 7 -5.54 -1.18 -2.58
N LEU A 8 -5.04 -0.11 -3.21
CA LEU A 8 -5.78 0.68 -4.17
C LEU A 8 -5.25 0.41 -5.57
N TYR A 9 -6.13 0.42 -6.56
CA TYR A 9 -5.74 0.38 -7.96
C TYR A 9 -5.90 1.76 -8.58
N HIS A 10 -4.90 2.20 -9.33
CA HIS A 10 -4.88 3.48 -10.03
C HIS A 10 -4.95 3.24 -11.53
N PRO A 11 -6.16 3.33 -12.14
CA PRO A 11 -6.32 2.93 -13.55
C PRO A 11 -5.49 3.76 -14.53
N ALA A 12 -5.34 5.05 -14.30
CA ALA A 12 -4.60 5.93 -15.20
C ALA A 12 -3.13 5.53 -15.30
N GLU A 13 -2.51 5.20 -14.18
CA GLU A 13 -1.11 4.80 -14.10
C GLU A 13 -0.91 3.30 -14.24
N LYS A 14 -1.98 2.52 -14.16
CA LYS A 14 -1.96 1.05 -14.19
C LYS A 14 -1.03 0.48 -13.13
N ILE A 15 -1.19 0.97 -11.91
CA ILE A 15 -0.35 0.58 -10.79
C ILE A 15 -1.21 0.44 -9.54
N TYR A 16 -0.75 -0.38 -8.60
CA TYR A 16 -1.39 -0.54 -7.29
C TYR A 16 -0.56 0.17 -6.23
N SER A 17 -1.22 0.70 -5.22
CA SER A 17 -0.57 1.21 -4.02
C SER A 17 -1.02 0.40 -2.81
N LEU A 18 -0.07 -0.01 -1.98
CA LEU A 18 -0.29 -0.83 -0.80
C LEU A 18 -0.02 0.00 0.45
N TYR A 19 -0.93 -0.10 1.41
CA TYR A 19 -0.87 0.59 2.71
C TYR A 19 -0.96 -0.46 3.79
N GLY A 20 0.18 -0.78 4.41
CA GLY A 20 0.26 -1.77 5.47
C GLY A 20 0.32 -1.15 6.86
N HIS A 21 0.02 -1.94 7.87
CA HIS A 21 -0.03 -1.54 9.28
C HIS A 21 -1.12 -0.48 9.56
N VAL A 22 -2.25 -0.59 8.88
CA VAL A 22 -3.36 0.35 9.06
C VAL A 22 -4.27 -0.11 10.21
N SER A 23 -5.18 0.76 10.61
CA SER A 23 -6.13 0.47 11.69
C SER A 23 -7.16 -0.57 11.28
N ILE A 24 -7.41 -1.56 12.15
CA ILE A 24 -8.44 -2.58 11.93
C ILE A 24 -9.81 -1.93 11.77
N ALA A 25 -10.12 -0.94 12.59
CA ALA A 25 -11.42 -0.28 12.57
C ALA A 25 -11.68 0.39 11.20
N ASP A 26 -10.65 1.00 10.61
CA ASP A 26 -10.78 1.61 9.29
C ASP A 26 -11.02 0.56 8.21
N LEU A 27 -10.38 -0.59 8.33
CA LEU A 27 -10.55 -1.69 7.37
C LEU A 27 -12.00 -2.17 7.34
N GLU A 28 -12.64 -2.23 8.47
CA GLU A 28 -14.03 -2.68 8.58
C GLU A 28 -15.01 -1.73 7.92
N SER A 29 -14.64 -0.46 7.74
CA SER A 29 -15.51 0.56 7.14
C SER A 29 -15.29 0.73 5.64
N ILE A 30 -14.34 0.03 5.05
CA ILE A 30 -14.01 0.12 3.63
C ILE A 30 -14.42 -1.16 2.92
N GLU A 31 -15.17 -1.03 1.83
CA GLU A 31 -15.60 -2.17 1.02
C GLU A 31 -14.69 -2.33 -0.19
N VAL A 32 -14.38 -3.60 -0.52
CA VAL A 32 -13.66 -3.93 -1.75
C VAL A 32 -14.48 -3.44 -2.95
N GLY A 33 -13.82 -2.78 -3.88
CA GLY A 33 -14.45 -2.24 -5.08
C GLY A 33 -14.96 -0.81 -4.92
N SER A 34 -14.92 -0.23 -3.71
CA SER A 34 -15.31 1.17 -3.52
C SER A 34 -14.27 2.12 -4.10
N ARG A 35 -14.71 3.33 -4.45
CA ARG A 35 -13.82 4.35 -5.01
C ARG A 35 -13.32 5.27 -3.92
N ILE A 36 -12.02 5.61 -4.03
CA ILE A 36 -11.37 6.58 -3.14
C ILE A 36 -10.95 7.77 -3.99
N ALA A 37 -11.44 8.96 -3.63
CA ALA A 37 -11.08 10.18 -4.34
C ALA A 37 -9.72 10.70 -3.88
N ALA A 38 -9.02 11.41 -4.76
CA ALA A 38 -7.78 12.08 -4.40
C ALA A 38 -8.04 13.04 -3.22
N GLY A 39 -7.14 13.03 -2.25
CA GLY A 39 -7.26 13.84 -1.04
C GLY A 39 -8.25 13.32 0.00
N GLN A 40 -8.99 12.26 -0.31
CA GLN A 40 -9.90 11.64 0.65
C GLN A 40 -9.11 10.94 1.76
N LEU A 41 -9.55 11.08 3.00
CA LEU A 41 -8.99 10.32 4.12
C LEU A 41 -9.21 8.83 3.87
N LEU A 42 -8.13 8.07 3.79
CA LEU A 42 -8.20 6.63 3.52
C LEU A 42 -8.31 5.83 4.81
N CYS A 43 -7.38 6.04 5.73
CA CYS A 43 -7.29 5.25 6.95
C CYS A 43 -6.36 5.94 7.95
N HIS A 44 -6.27 5.35 9.14
CA HIS A 44 -5.31 5.75 10.18
C HIS A 44 -4.27 4.67 10.35
N LEU A 45 -3.15 5.01 10.94
CA LEU A 45 -2.12 4.03 11.30
C LEU A 45 -2.64 3.11 12.39
N GLY A 46 -2.27 1.84 12.32
CA GLY A 46 -2.63 0.86 13.34
C GLY A 46 -1.90 1.13 14.64
N LYS A 47 -2.55 0.74 15.75
CA LYS A 47 -1.93 0.79 17.07
C LYS A 47 -0.82 -0.25 17.18
N THR A 48 0.08 -0.07 18.14
CA THR A 48 1.16 -1.02 18.41
C THR A 48 0.63 -2.45 18.62
N SER A 49 -0.54 -2.61 19.24
CA SER A 49 -1.16 -3.92 19.45
C SER A 49 -1.69 -4.55 18.14
N GLU A 50 -1.90 -3.76 17.10
CA GLU A 50 -2.44 -4.21 15.81
C GLU A 50 -1.36 -4.46 14.76
N ASN A 51 -0.17 -3.89 14.94
CA ASN A 51 0.85 -3.85 13.90
C ASN A 51 2.08 -4.73 14.17
N GLY A 52 1.97 -5.64 15.12
CA GLY A 52 3.06 -6.55 15.46
C GLY A 52 4.02 -6.04 16.52
N GLY A 53 3.63 -5.03 17.28
CA GLY A 53 4.42 -4.52 18.40
C GLY A 53 5.33 -3.35 18.05
N TRP A 54 5.26 -2.85 16.82
CA TRP A 54 6.06 -1.70 16.37
C TRP A 54 5.38 -0.38 16.73
N PRO A 55 6.13 0.71 16.82
CA PRO A 55 5.51 2.04 16.86
C PRO A 55 4.63 2.25 15.62
N PRO A 56 3.54 3.02 15.73
CA PRO A 56 2.69 3.28 14.57
C PRO A 56 3.50 3.84 13.40
N HIS A 57 3.37 3.20 12.24
CA HIS A 57 4.05 3.61 11.01
C HIS A 57 3.29 3.06 9.81
N LEU A 58 3.56 3.62 8.63
CA LEU A 58 2.98 3.18 7.37
C LEU A 58 4.01 2.38 6.58
N HIS A 59 3.62 1.19 6.15
CA HIS A 59 4.33 0.49 5.08
C HIS A 59 3.65 0.86 3.76
N PHE A 60 4.37 1.51 2.85
CA PHE A 60 3.85 1.95 1.56
C PHE A 60 4.64 1.30 0.44
N GLN A 61 3.94 0.78 -0.55
CA GLN A 61 4.58 0.07 -1.66
C GLN A 61 3.77 0.28 -2.93
N LEU A 62 4.45 0.50 -4.06
CA LEU A 62 3.83 0.49 -5.38
C LEU A 62 4.09 -0.85 -6.03
N ILE A 63 3.09 -1.37 -6.76
CA ILE A 63 3.14 -2.69 -7.37
C ILE A 63 2.55 -2.62 -8.76
N ARG A 64 3.27 -3.11 -9.77
CA ARG A 64 2.77 -3.13 -11.15
C ARG A 64 1.84 -4.31 -11.39
N ASP A 65 2.23 -5.50 -10.94
CA ASP A 65 1.48 -6.74 -11.14
C ASP A 65 1.34 -7.44 -9.79
N MET A 66 0.11 -7.63 -9.37
CA MET A 66 -0.20 -8.27 -8.09
C MET A 66 0.09 -9.77 -8.09
N GLN A 67 0.35 -10.39 -9.23
CA GLN A 67 0.73 -11.81 -9.36
C GLN A 67 -0.27 -12.76 -8.71
N GLY A 68 -1.55 -12.39 -8.69
CA GLY A 68 -2.58 -13.20 -8.06
C GLY A 68 -2.72 -13.03 -6.55
N PHE A 69 -1.89 -12.20 -5.92
CA PHE A 69 -2.08 -11.86 -4.50
C PHE A 69 -3.32 -11.00 -4.31
N HIS A 70 -4.01 -11.21 -3.20
CA HIS A 70 -5.20 -10.43 -2.83
C HIS A 70 -5.03 -9.90 -1.42
N GLY A 71 -5.13 -8.58 -1.26
CA GLY A 71 -5.08 -7.95 0.04
C GLY A 71 -3.72 -8.00 0.74
N ASP A 72 -2.70 -8.50 0.05
CA ASP A 72 -1.35 -8.62 0.58
C ASP A 72 -0.36 -8.75 -0.58
N TYR A 73 0.92 -8.45 -0.31
CA TYR A 73 1.99 -8.60 -1.30
C TYR A 73 3.33 -8.63 -0.57
N PRO A 74 4.34 -9.40 -1.09
CA PRO A 74 5.65 -9.47 -0.44
C PRO A 74 6.32 -8.11 -0.31
N GLY A 75 6.82 -7.79 0.89
CA GLY A 75 7.59 -6.57 1.15
C GLY A 75 9.09 -6.79 1.16
N VAL A 76 9.50 -8.06 1.11
CA VAL A 76 10.90 -8.45 1.05
C VAL A 76 11.05 -9.56 0.01
N CYS A 77 12.24 -9.74 -0.53
CA CYS A 77 12.51 -10.80 -1.49
C CYS A 77 13.89 -11.38 -1.29
N SER A 78 14.14 -12.55 -1.88
CA SER A 78 15.48 -13.11 -1.94
C SER A 78 16.34 -12.29 -2.90
N GLN A 79 17.65 -12.38 -2.74
CA GLN A 79 18.58 -11.71 -3.65
C GLN A 79 18.41 -12.22 -5.09
N ARG A 80 18.05 -13.48 -5.25
CA ARG A 80 17.80 -14.09 -6.57
C ARG A 80 16.65 -13.39 -7.31
N ASP A 81 15.63 -12.95 -6.60
CA ASP A 81 14.43 -12.35 -7.19
C ASP A 81 14.47 -10.82 -7.20
N LEU A 82 15.58 -10.22 -6.79
CA LEU A 82 15.69 -8.77 -6.59
C LEU A 82 15.36 -7.98 -7.86
N LEU A 83 15.89 -8.40 -9.02
CA LEU A 83 15.66 -7.66 -10.26
C LEU A 83 14.18 -7.66 -10.64
N PHE A 84 13.49 -8.79 -10.47
CA PHE A 84 12.07 -8.84 -10.74
C PHE A 84 11.31 -7.87 -9.84
N TYR A 85 11.54 -7.92 -8.52
CA TYR A 85 10.79 -7.09 -7.59
C TYR A 85 11.18 -5.63 -7.64
N ALA A 86 12.41 -5.30 -7.98
CA ALA A 86 12.83 -3.92 -8.19
C ALA A 86 12.08 -3.27 -9.37
N ASN A 87 11.73 -4.07 -10.38
CA ASN A 87 10.92 -3.59 -11.50
C ASN A 87 9.43 -3.61 -11.17
N ASN A 88 8.94 -4.69 -10.55
CA ASN A 88 7.53 -4.84 -10.23
C ASN A 88 7.07 -3.91 -9.10
N CYS A 89 7.97 -3.53 -8.22
CA CYS A 89 7.71 -2.59 -7.12
C CYS A 89 8.57 -1.34 -7.33
N PRO A 90 8.11 -0.40 -8.19
CA PRO A 90 8.92 0.76 -8.53
C PRO A 90 9.10 1.69 -7.33
N ASP A 91 10.17 2.47 -7.37
CA ASP A 91 10.45 3.47 -6.33
C ASP A 91 9.33 4.52 -6.30
N PRO A 92 8.64 4.70 -5.16
CA PRO A 92 7.61 5.72 -5.04
C PRO A 92 8.08 7.13 -5.40
N ALA A 93 9.36 7.44 -5.22
CA ALA A 93 9.90 8.76 -5.55
C ALA A 93 9.75 9.11 -7.04
N ASN A 94 9.73 8.10 -7.92
CA ASN A 94 9.53 8.32 -9.35
C ASN A 94 8.10 8.75 -9.69
N PHE A 95 7.17 8.60 -8.76
CA PHE A 95 5.77 8.97 -8.90
C PHE A 95 5.41 10.21 -8.08
N TYR A 96 6.39 10.84 -7.47
CA TYR A 96 6.18 12.01 -6.61
C TYR A 96 5.33 13.10 -7.29
N PRO A 97 5.55 13.46 -8.56
CA PRO A 97 4.71 14.47 -9.21
C PRO A 97 3.24 14.12 -9.26
N LEU A 98 2.88 12.83 -9.21
CA LEU A 98 1.49 12.38 -9.19
C LEU A 98 0.85 12.60 -7.83
N PHE A 99 1.62 12.56 -6.75
CA PHE A 99 1.13 12.69 -5.40
C PHE A 99 1.34 14.08 -4.80
N ASN A 100 2.19 14.89 -5.40
CA ASN A 100 2.67 16.14 -4.81
C ASN A 100 1.54 17.09 -4.42
N HIS A 101 0.54 17.26 -5.28
CA HIS A 101 -0.56 18.18 -5.00
C HIS A 101 -1.57 17.61 -4.01
N GLU A 102 -1.46 16.36 -3.64
CA GLU A 102 -2.30 15.72 -2.63
C GLU A 102 -1.80 15.98 -1.20
N PHE A 103 -0.55 16.43 -1.08
CA PHE A 103 0.09 16.67 0.21
C PHE A 103 0.17 18.15 0.57
N ARG A 104 -0.53 19.01 -0.10
CA ARG A 104 -0.53 20.44 0.16
C ARG A 104 -1.40 20.83 1.34
#